data_46cb85929f7aad2539c5c517920c58eb
#
_entry.id   46cb85929f7aad2539c5c517920c58eb
#
_cell.length_a   1.000
_cell.length_b   1.000
_cell.length_c   1.000
_cell.angle_alpha   90.00
_cell.angle_beta   90.00
_cell.angle_gamma   90.00
#
_symmetry.space_group_name_H-M   'P 1'
#
loop_
_entity.id
_entity.type
_entity.pdbx_description
1 polymer ?
#
loop_
_entity_poly.entity_id
_entity_poly.type
_entity_poly.pdbx_seq_one_letter_code
_entity_poly.pdbx_strand_id
1 'polypeptide(L)'
;MIKLENVNKYFNYHKKNEIHVIDNTSLEFGEKSLVALLGESGSGKTTLLNTIGGLDNVTSGNIYINGEKITRFSTGKIDEIRNLNIGYIFQNYYLVEDMTVYDNVSLVLKMLGIKDKEEIKKRVDYCLDKVGMYRYRNRLASMLSGGERQRVGIARAIVKNPNIIIADEPTGNLDSKNTLEIMNIIKSISKEKLVILVTHEKELANFYADRIINISDGKVISDKINKNNLDLDYQMDNKIYLKDIEKKTNFNKNNLNINCYGDNKIDLDIVVKDNNIYIKSNNLKQIKVVDNNSSIEFVNDHYKKITKDTVNKYKFDFDKII
;
A
#
# COMPACT_ATOMS: atom_id res chain seq x y z
N MET A 1 7.78 8.21 13.30
CA MET A 1 8.84 9.09 12.77
C MET A 1 10.16 8.33 12.70
N ILE A 2 10.91 8.46 11.61
CA ILE A 2 12.24 7.88 11.45
C ILE A 2 13.26 9.02 11.41
N LYS A 3 14.38 8.87 12.12
CA LYS A 3 15.48 9.82 12.08
C LYS A 3 16.82 9.10 11.90
N LEU A 4 17.62 9.57 10.95
CA LEU A 4 18.99 9.13 10.71
C LEU A 4 19.93 10.27 11.11
N GLU A 5 21.00 9.93 11.82
CA GLU A 5 22.04 10.88 12.23
C GLU A 5 23.41 10.36 11.84
N ASN A 6 24.06 11.04 10.89
CA ASN A 6 25.41 10.75 10.41
C ASN A 6 25.64 9.26 10.09
N VAL A 7 24.66 8.65 9.41
CA VAL A 7 24.67 7.22 9.09
C VAL A 7 25.70 6.94 8.00
N ASN A 8 26.57 5.97 8.28
CA ASN A 8 27.54 5.44 7.33
C ASN A 8 27.41 3.93 7.22
N LYS A 9 27.54 3.42 6.02
CA LYS A 9 27.59 1.99 5.73
C LYS A 9 28.73 1.67 4.79
N TYR A 10 29.59 0.77 5.24
CA TYR A 10 30.66 0.21 4.44
C TYR A 10 30.43 -1.28 4.25
N PHE A 11 30.67 -1.78 3.05
CA PHE A 11 30.91 -3.21 2.80
C PHE A 11 32.40 -3.49 2.82
N ASN A 12 32.79 -4.67 3.29
CA ASN A 12 34.20 -5.08 3.45
C ASN A 12 35.03 -4.07 4.26
N TYR A 13 34.44 -3.53 5.32
CA TYR A 13 35.07 -2.51 6.16
C TYR A 13 36.46 -2.95 6.64
N HIS A 14 37.44 -2.05 6.52
CA HIS A 14 38.87 -2.30 6.77
C HIS A 14 39.53 -3.34 5.88
N LYS A 15 38.97 -3.69 4.70
CA LYS A 15 39.58 -4.57 3.71
C LYS A 15 40.02 -3.78 2.47
N LYS A 16 40.90 -4.38 1.64
CA LYS A 16 41.39 -3.73 0.40
C LYS A 16 40.28 -3.37 -0.61
N ASN A 17 39.15 -4.06 -0.55
CA ASN A 17 37.97 -3.86 -1.38
C ASN A 17 36.80 -3.22 -0.60
N GLU A 18 37.12 -2.31 0.29
CA GLU A 18 36.14 -1.52 1.03
C GLU A 18 35.31 -0.66 0.07
N ILE A 19 33.99 -0.66 0.29
CA ILE A 19 33.05 0.16 -0.50
C ILE A 19 32.20 0.96 0.49
N HIS A 20 32.25 2.30 0.38
CA HIS A 20 31.41 3.22 1.15
C HIS A 20 30.08 3.43 0.42
N VAL A 21 29.02 2.78 0.89
CA VAL A 21 27.73 2.71 0.18
C VAL A 21 26.73 3.73 0.71
N ILE A 22 26.83 4.13 1.99
CA ILE A 22 26.06 5.23 2.58
C ILE A 22 27.05 6.15 3.25
N ASP A 23 27.09 7.41 2.80
CA ASP A 23 28.07 8.39 3.23
C ASP A 23 27.39 9.51 4.01
N ASN A 24 27.64 9.53 5.32
CA ASN A 24 27.25 10.58 6.28
C ASN A 24 25.81 11.08 6.11
N THR A 25 24.87 10.15 5.96
CA THR A 25 23.47 10.46 5.66
C THR A 25 22.72 10.84 6.94
N SER A 26 22.13 12.04 6.94
CA SER A 26 21.20 12.51 7.97
C SER A 26 19.86 12.88 7.31
N LEU A 27 18.79 12.22 7.74
CA LEU A 27 17.43 12.38 7.19
C LEU A 27 16.41 12.27 8.32
N GLU A 28 15.29 12.97 8.15
CA GLU A 28 14.16 12.86 9.05
C GLU A 28 12.87 12.64 8.24
N PHE A 29 12.07 11.66 8.64
CA PHE A 29 10.80 11.31 7.99
C PHE A 29 9.65 11.52 8.97
N GLY A 30 8.59 12.16 8.49
CA GLY A 30 7.34 12.37 9.23
C GLY A 30 6.52 11.09 9.39
N GLU A 31 5.31 11.24 9.89
CA GLU A 31 4.43 10.10 10.19
C GLU A 31 3.62 9.60 8.98
N LYS A 32 3.29 10.50 8.06
CA LYS A 32 2.42 10.22 6.91
C LYS A 32 2.92 10.98 5.70
N SER A 33 3.32 10.27 4.68
CA SER A 33 3.67 10.83 3.37
C SER A 33 4.15 9.71 2.45
N LEU A 34 4.19 9.97 1.16
CA LEU A 34 4.95 9.19 0.19
C LEU A 34 6.28 9.88 -0.09
N VAL A 35 7.37 9.33 0.40
CA VAL A 35 8.72 9.82 0.16
C VAL A 35 9.41 8.93 -0.86
N ALA A 36 9.83 9.51 -1.99
CA ALA A 36 10.59 8.79 -3.01
C ALA A 36 12.10 8.99 -2.81
N LEU A 37 12.85 7.89 -2.75
CA LEU A 37 14.29 7.85 -2.86
C LEU A 37 14.65 7.57 -4.32
N LEU A 38 15.16 8.59 -5.02
CA LEU A 38 15.57 8.52 -6.42
C LEU A 38 17.09 8.42 -6.56
N GLY A 39 17.54 7.73 -7.58
CA GLY A 39 18.96 7.64 -7.97
C GLY A 39 19.18 6.55 -8.98
N GLU A 40 20.36 6.51 -9.55
CA GLU A 40 20.76 5.45 -10.50
C GLU A 40 20.94 4.10 -9.81
N SER A 41 20.96 3.02 -10.59
CA SER A 41 21.27 1.69 -10.04
C SER A 41 22.65 1.72 -9.39
N GLY A 42 22.79 1.08 -8.23
CA GLY A 42 24.05 1.07 -7.47
C GLY A 42 24.32 2.32 -6.61
N SER A 43 23.48 3.35 -6.62
CA SER A 43 23.69 4.58 -5.80
C SER A 43 23.49 4.41 -4.29
N GLY A 44 23.20 3.19 -3.79
CA GLY A 44 23.05 2.90 -2.36
C GLY A 44 21.61 2.96 -1.83
N LYS A 45 20.59 3.21 -2.66
CA LYS A 45 19.18 3.35 -2.25
C LYS A 45 18.63 2.14 -1.48
N THR A 46 18.74 0.95 -2.07
CA THR A 46 18.28 -0.31 -1.45
C THR A 46 19.04 -0.59 -0.15
N THR A 47 20.35 -0.29 -0.11
CA THR A 47 21.13 -0.43 1.13
C THR A 47 20.65 0.53 2.21
N LEU A 48 20.40 1.81 1.85
CA LEU A 48 19.81 2.79 2.78
C LEU A 48 18.43 2.33 3.25
N LEU A 49 17.59 1.83 2.36
CA LEU A 49 16.27 1.31 2.67
C LEU A 49 16.34 0.14 3.65
N ASN A 50 17.26 -0.81 3.41
CA ASN A 50 17.46 -1.97 4.27
C ASN A 50 18.00 -1.60 5.66
N THR A 51 18.87 -0.57 5.75
CA THR A 51 19.35 -0.07 7.05
C THR A 51 18.24 0.66 7.81
N ILE A 52 17.42 1.46 7.14
CA ILE A 52 16.22 2.09 7.74
C ILE A 52 15.26 1.03 8.25
N GLY A 53 15.08 -0.03 7.46
CA GLY A 53 14.18 -1.12 7.75
C GLY A 53 14.70 -2.13 8.78
N GLY A 54 15.94 -1.98 9.27
CA GLY A 54 16.54 -2.93 10.21
C GLY A 54 16.81 -4.31 9.60
N LEU A 55 16.93 -4.43 8.28
CA LEU A 55 17.37 -5.64 7.60
C LEU A 55 18.90 -5.70 7.49
N ASP A 56 19.55 -4.56 7.59
CA ASP A 56 21.01 -4.44 7.56
C ASP A 56 21.48 -3.47 8.66
N ASN A 57 22.70 -3.69 9.15
CA ASN A 57 23.30 -2.85 10.18
C ASN A 57 24.08 -1.70 9.57
N VAL A 58 24.10 -0.56 10.24
CA VAL A 58 24.98 0.57 9.90
C VAL A 58 26.41 0.32 10.43
N THR A 59 27.41 0.88 9.78
CA THR A 59 28.79 0.84 10.29
C THR A 59 28.99 1.88 11.38
N SER A 60 28.45 3.09 11.20
CA SER A 60 28.45 4.17 12.19
C SER A 60 27.22 5.06 12.03
N GLY A 61 26.99 5.95 13.00
CA GLY A 61 25.81 6.80 13.07
C GLY A 61 24.68 6.18 13.83
N ASN A 62 23.51 6.82 13.82
CA ASN A 62 22.35 6.40 14.59
C ASN A 62 21.09 6.40 13.75
N ILE A 63 20.22 5.41 14.00
CA ILE A 63 18.87 5.36 13.44
C ILE A 63 17.87 5.27 14.59
N TYR A 64 16.83 6.07 14.51
CA TYR A 64 15.73 6.11 15.47
C TYR A 64 14.43 5.80 14.76
N ILE A 65 13.60 4.95 15.37
CA ILE A 65 12.23 4.67 14.95
C ILE A 65 11.29 5.00 16.12
N ASN A 66 10.33 5.89 15.91
CA ASN A 66 9.41 6.37 16.95
C ASN A 66 10.13 6.90 18.22
N GLY A 67 11.29 7.51 18.05
CA GLY A 67 12.13 8.00 19.16
C GLY A 67 13.06 6.97 19.78
N GLU A 68 12.90 5.68 19.48
CA GLU A 68 13.78 4.64 19.97
C GLU A 68 15.00 4.45 19.06
N LYS A 69 16.21 4.46 19.66
CA LYS A 69 17.47 4.25 18.94
C LYS A 69 17.66 2.78 18.63
N ILE A 70 17.68 2.39 17.35
CA ILE A 70 17.77 0.99 16.94
C ILE A 70 19.20 0.50 16.64
N THR A 71 20.18 1.37 16.49
CA THR A 71 21.55 1.04 16.04
C THR A 71 22.42 0.27 17.02
N ARG A 72 21.98 0.05 18.25
CA ARG A 72 22.75 -0.66 19.28
C ARG A 72 21.95 -1.75 20.00
N PHE A 73 20.81 -2.12 19.48
CA PHE A 73 20.03 -3.18 20.10
C PHE A 73 20.58 -4.58 19.74
N SER A 74 20.28 -5.55 20.62
CA SER A 74 20.39 -6.96 20.24
C SER A 74 19.50 -7.23 19.01
N THR A 75 19.88 -8.19 18.20
CA THR A 75 19.12 -8.59 17.00
C THR A 75 17.64 -8.83 17.31
N GLY A 76 17.32 -9.46 18.46
CA GLY A 76 15.93 -9.73 18.85
C GLY A 76 15.08 -8.45 19.04
N LYS A 77 15.64 -7.38 19.63
CA LYS A 77 14.88 -6.14 19.83
C LYS A 77 14.71 -5.36 18.52
N ILE A 78 15.68 -5.41 17.62
CA ILE A 78 15.56 -4.84 16.27
C ILE A 78 14.46 -5.59 15.50
N ASP A 79 14.44 -6.92 15.60
CA ASP A 79 13.43 -7.76 14.96
C ASP A 79 12.02 -7.48 15.48
N GLU A 80 11.88 -7.27 16.78
CA GLU A 80 10.61 -6.86 17.39
C GLU A 80 10.11 -5.52 16.82
N ILE A 81 10.95 -4.48 16.87
CA ILE A 81 10.61 -3.14 16.33
C ILE A 81 10.26 -3.22 14.86
N ARG A 82 11.05 -3.95 14.06
CA ARG A 82 10.80 -4.16 12.63
C ARG A 82 9.47 -4.87 12.38
N ASN A 83 9.26 -5.97 13.10
CA ASN A 83 8.05 -6.78 12.93
C ASN A 83 6.78 -6.04 13.28
N LEU A 84 6.85 -5.08 14.22
CA LEU A 84 5.72 -4.26 14.63
C LEU A 84 5.47 -3.08 13.71
N ASN A 85 6.54 -2.35 13.39
CA ASN A 85 6.38 -0.99 12.83
C ASN A 85 6.55 -0.94 11.31
N ILE A 86 7.19 -1.95 10.67
CA ILE A 86 7.61 -1.86 9.29
C ILE A 86 6.97 -2.96 8.44
N GLY A 87 6.29 -2.58 7.37
CA GLY A 87 5.84 -3.47 6.29
C GLY A 87 6.74 -3.34 5.07
N TYR A 88 7.07 -4.46 4.43
CA TYR A 88 7.92 -4.48 3.24
C TYR A 88 7.14 -4.86 1.99
N ILE A 89 7.35 -4.08 0.93
CA ILE A 89 6.89 -4.36 -0.43
C ILE A 89 8.16 -4.52 -1.28
N PHE A 90 8.34 -5.71 -1.86
CA PHE A 90 9.52 -6.06 -2.64
C PHE A 90 9.21 -6.09 -4.13
N GLN A 91 10.21 -5.85 -4.96
CA GLN A 91 10.15 -5.98 -6.41
C GLN A 91 9.79 -7.41 -6.86
N ASN A 92 10.35 -8.44 -6.20
CA ASN A 92 10.15 -9.85 -6.54
C ASN A 92 9.01 -10.53 -5.77
N TYR A 93 8.10 -9.77 -5.18
CA TYR A 93 6.89 -10.24 -4.47
C TYR A 93 7.16 -11.17 -3.28
N TYR A 94 8.04 -12.15 -3.39
CA TYR A 94 8.36 -13.21 -2.40
C TYR A 94 7.12 -13.87 -1.82
N LEU A 95 6.19 -14.26 -2.68
CA LEU A 95 5.04 -15.07 -2.28
C LEU A 95 5.43 -16.55 -2.26
N VAL A 96 4.83 -17.30 -1.34
CA VAL A 96 4.91 -18.76 -1.33
C VAL A 96 3.93 -19.28 -2.38
N GLU A 97 4.45 -19.86 -3.45
CA GLU A 97 3.68 -20.19 -4.67
C GLU A 97 2.59 -21.24 -4.43
N ASP A 98 2.87 -22.22 -3.57
CA ASP A 98 1.97 -23.31 -3.20
C ASP A 98 0.93 -22.92 -2.13
N MET A 99 0.95 -21.68 -1.66
CA MET A 99 -0.03 -21.14 -0.73
C MET A 99 -1.08 -20.31 -1.47
N THR A 100 -2.30 -20.28 -0.90
CA THR A 100 -3.35 -19.38 -1.39
C THR A 100 -2.99 -17.92 -1.14
N VAL A 101 -3.68 -17.01 -1.83
CA VAL A 101 -3.61 -15.57 -1.57
C VAL A 101 -3.90 -15.27 -0.09
N TYR A 102 -4.94 -15.88 0.47
CA TYR A 102 -5.28 -15.74 1.88
C TYR A 102 -4.15 -16.22 2.79
N ASP A 103 -3.57 -17.40 2.52
CA ASP A 103 -2.52 -17.96 3.35
C ASP A 103 -1.24 -17.13 3.31
N ASN A 104 -0.83 -16.63 2.15
CA ASN A 104 0.31 -15.72 2.01
C ASN A 104 0.19 -14.46 2.89
N VAL A 105 -1.01 -13.90 2.99
CA VAL A 105 -1.24 -12.71 3.81
C VAL A 105 -1.38 -13.07 5.29
N SER A 106 -2.12 -14.15 5.61
CA SER A 106 -2.33 -14.60 6.99
C SER A 106 -1.07 -15.11 7.67
N LEU A 107 -0.09 -15.59 6.88
CA LEU A 107 1.18 -16.12 7.39
C LEU A 107 1.88 -15.12 8.33
N VAL A 108 1.90 -13.84 7.96
CA VAL A 108 2.53 -12.78 8.78
C VAL A 108 1.89 -12.68 10.17
N LEU A 109 0.56 -12.74 10.24
CA LEU A 109 -0.17 -12.68 11.51
C LEU A 109 0.09 -13.94 12.37
N LYS A 110 0.13 -15.11 11.73
CA LYS A 110 0.46 -16.39 12.40
C LYS A 110 1.90 -16.38 12.95
N MET A 111 2.86 -15.82 12.19
CA MET A 111 4.26 -15.68 12.64
C MET A 111 4.41 -14.69 13.80
N LEU A 112 3.51 -13.70 13.90
CA LEU A 112 3.42 -12.78 15.05
C LEU A 112 2.69 -13.39 16.24
N GLY A 113 2.32 -14.68 16.20
CA GLY A 113 1.69 -15.40 17.30
C GLY A 113 0.20 -15.18 17.46
N ILE A 114 -0.46 -14.51 16.50
CA ILE A 114 -1.92 -14.33 16.55
C ILE A 114 -2.58 -15.68 16.29
N LYS A 115 -3.40 -16.15 17.26
CA LYS A 115 -4.08 -17.46 17.22
C LYS A 115 -5.59 -17.33 16.93
N ASP A 116 -6.17 -16.15 17.15
CA ASP A 116 -7.58 -15.91 16.91
C ASP A 116 -7.88 -15.93 15.41
N LYS A 117 -8.61 -16.96 14.97
CA LYS A 117 -8.96 -17.16 13.55
C LYS A 117 -9.88 -16.07 13.01
N GLU A 118 -10.79 -15.54 13.83
CA GLU A 118 -11.72 -14.48 13.40
C GLU A 118 -10.96 -13.14 13.25
N GLU A 119 -10.04 -12.84 14.13
CA GLU A 119 -9.17 -11.67 14.00
C GLU A 119 -8.30 -11.76 12.75
N ILE A 120 -7.63 -12.89 12.53
CA ILE A 120 -6.83 -13.14 11.33
C ILE A 120 -7.70 -12.93 10.08
N LYS A 121 -8.87 -13.57 10.05
CA LYS A 121 -9.79 -13.47 8.91
C LYS A 121 -10.20 -12.03 8.62
N LYS A 122 -10.60 -11.27 9.64
CA LYS A 122 -11.00 -9.85 9.51
C LYS A 122 -9.87 -9.00 8.93
N ARG A 123 -8.64 -9.15 9.45
CA ARG A 123 -7.47 -8.38 8.99
C ARG A 123 -7.10 -8.73 7.55
N VAL A 124 -7.06 -10.02 7.22
CA VAL A 124 -6.70 -10.50 5.88
C VAL A 124 -7.74 -10.03 4.87
N ASP A 125 -9.03 -10.26 5.15
CA ASP A 125 -10.12 -9.86 4.28
C ASP A 125 -10.11 -8.34 4.01
N TYR A 126 -9.89 -7.53 5.06
CA TYR A 126 -9.75 -6.07 4.92
C TYR A 126 -8.58 -5.66 4.03
N CYS A 127 -7.41 -6.28 4.22
CA CYS A 127 -6.22 -5.94 3.45
C CYS A 127 -6.34 -6.40 1.99
N LEU A 128 -6.93 -7.56 1.75
CA LEU A 128 -7.21 -8.06 0.40
C LEU A 128 -8.25 -7.18 -0.31
N ASP A 129 -9.23 -6.67 0.41
CA ASP A 129 -10.18 -5.70 -0.12
C ASP A 129 -9.47 -4.41 -0.55
N LYS A 130 -8.63 -3.85 0.31
CA LYS A 130 -7.85 -2.64 0.01
C LYS A 130 -7.04 -2.71 -1.27
N VAL A 131 -6.61 -3.90 -1.66
CA VAL A 131 -5.79 -4.11 -2.87
C VAL A 131 -6.58 -4.77 -4.01
N GLY A 132 -7.90 -4.92 -3.90
CA GLY A 132 -8.76 -5.53 -4.93
C GLY A 132 -8.54 -7.04 -5.13
N MET A 133 -8.00 -7.76 -4.13
CA MET A 133 -7.67 -9.19 -4.23
C MET A 133 -8.59 -10.10 -3.42
N TYR A 134 -9.61 -9.56 -2.74
CA TYR A 134 -10.49 -10.34 -1.88
C TYR A 134 -11.15 -11.54 -2.58
N ARG A 135 -11.61 -11.39 -3.82
CA ARG A 135 -12.24 -12.46 -4.62
C ARG A 135 -11.28 -13.59 -4.97
N TYR A 136 -10.01 -13.27 -5.06
CA TYR A 136 -8.96 -14.23 -5.42
C TYR A 136 -8.33 -14.92 -4.20
N ARG A 137 -8.86 -14.70 -2.99
CA ARG A 137 -8.26 -15.16 -1.72
C ARG A 137 -7.98 -16.66 -1.65
N ASN A 138 -8.78 -17.48 -2.38
CA ASN A 138 -8.62 -18.93 -2.43
C ASN A 138 -7.76 -19.42 -3.60
N ARG A 139 -7.27 -18.54 -4.49
CA ARG A 139 -6.36 -18.91 -5.57
C ARG A 139 -4.95 -19.14 -5.01
N LEU A 140 -4.23 -20.08 -5.64
CA LEU A 140 -2.79 -20.24 -5.39
C LEU A 140 -2.01 -19.04 -5.93
N ALA A 141 -0.94 -18.64 -5.23
CA ALA A 141 -0.09 -17.53 -5.67
C ALA A 141 0.60 -17.82 -7.02
N SER A 142 0.90 -19.08 -7.34
CA SER A 142 1.44 -19.51 -8.62
C SER A 142 0.54 -19.17 -9.82
N MET A 143 -0.78 -19.05 -9.62
CA MET A 143 -1.77 -18.78 -10.66
C MET A 143 -2.00 -17.28 -10.92
N LEU A 144 -1.27 -16.39 -10.25
CA LEU A 144 -1.45 -14.95 -10.33
C LEU A 144 -0.55 -14.31 -11.37
N SER A 145 -1.05 -13.27 -12.05
CA SER A 145 -0.23 -12.36 -12.85
C SER A 145 0.75 -11.54 -11.97
N GLY A 146 1.75 -10.90 -12.57
CA GLY A 146 2.71 -10.06 -11.85
C GLY A 146 2.06 -8.96 -11.04
N GLY A 147 1.11 -8.23 -11.62
CA GLY A 147 0.35 -7.18 -10.92
C GLY A 147 -0.50 -7.72 -9.77
N GLU A 148 -1.14 -8.90 -9.94
CA GLU A 148 -1.88 -9.56 -8.86
C GLU A 148 -0.95 -10.03 -7.74
N ARG A 149 0.21 -10.60 -8.07
CA ARG A 149 1.25 -10.98 -7.08
C ARG A 149 1.71 -9.77 -6.28
N GLN A 150 1.94 -8.63 -6.93
CA GLN A 150 2.35 -7.40 -6.25
C GLN A 150 1.25 -6.87 -5.32
N ARG A 151 -0.01 -6.89 -5.73
CA ARG A 151 -1.14 -6.51 -4.86
C ARG A 151 -1.22 -7.41 -3.62
N VAL A 152 -1.01 -8.72 -3.76
CA VAL A 152 -0.93 -9.64 -2.60
C VAL A 152 0.27 -9.32 -1.71
N GLY A 153 1.43 -8.99 -2.29
CA GLY A 153 2.62 -8.52 -1.57
C GLY A 153 2.34 -7.27 -0.74
N ILE A 154 1.60 -6.32 -1.31
CA ILE A 154 1.15 -5.11 -0.59
C ILE A 154 0.19 -5.47 0.54
N ALA A 155 -0.82 -6.32 0.30
CA ALA A 155 -1.74 -6.77 1.36
C ALA A 155 -0.98 -7.41 2.52
N ARG A 156 0.00 -8.27 2.22
CA ARG A 156 0.89 -8.89 3.21
C ARG A 156 1.70 -7.85 4.01
N ALA A 157 2.17 -6.79 3.35
CA ALA A 157 2.92 -5.73 4.03
C ALA A 157 2.06 -4.92 5.02
N ILE A 158 0.78 -4.70 4.70
CA ILE A 158 -0.12 -3.86 5.51
C ILE A 158 -0.95 -4.63 6.55
N VAL A 159 -1.01 -5.97 6.49
CA VAL A 159 -1.93 -6.78 7.31
C VAL A 159 -1.71 -6.66 8.81
N LYS A 160 -0.48 -6.42 9.24
CA LYS A 160 -0.12 -6.17 10.64
C LYS A 160 -0.35 -4.72 11.09
N ASN A 161 -0.88 -3.86 10.19
CA ASN A 161 -1.13 -2.44 10.38
C ASN A 161 0.12 -1.63 10.82
N PRO A 162 1.26 -1.77 10.13
CA PRO A 162 2.48 -1.05 10.49
C PRO A 162 2.31 0.45 10.25
N ASN A 163 3.13 1.27 10.92
CA ASN A 163 3.17 2.73 10.71
C ASN A 163 4.02 3.14 9.50
N ILE A 164 4.97 2.28 9.13
CA ILE A 164 5.96 2.52 8.09
C ILE A 164 5.84 1.42 7.04
N ILE A 165 5.78 1.82 5.78
CA ILE A 165 5.89 0.92 4.63
C ILE A 165 7.17 1.25 3.88
N ILE A 166 7.95 0.23 3.62
CA ILE A 166 9.15 0.28 2.80
C ILE A 166 8.85 -0.43 1.48
N ALA A 167 9.03 0.27 0.37
CA ALA A 167 8.77 -0.26 -0.97
C ALA A 167 10.04 -0.15 -1.82
N ASP A 168 10.63 -1.28 -2.16
CA ASP A 168 11.83 -1.36 -3.00
C ASP A 168 11.44 -1.74 -4.43
N GLU A 169 11.49 -0.76 -5.34
CA GLU A 169 11.13 -0.87 -6.76
C GLU A 169 9.83 -1.68 -7.01
N PRO A 170 8.70 -1.29 -6.38
CA PRO A 170 7.48 -2.12 -6.38
C PRO A 170 6.82 -2.26 -7.74
N THR A 171 7.26 -1.52 -8.74
CA THR A 171 6.74 -1.49 -10.12
C THR A 171 7.72 -2.03 -11.16
N GLY A 172 8.96 -2.34 -10.78
CA GLY A 172 10.05 -2.66 -11.70
C GLY A 172 9.83 -3.89 -12.61
N ASN A 173 8.90 -4.78 -12.28
CA ASN A 173 8.56 -5.97 -13.05
C ASN A 173 7.14 -5.92 -13.65
N LEU A 174 6.55 -4.73 -13.79
CA LEU A 174 5.16 -4.55 -14.19
C LEU A 174 5.05 -3.76 -15.51
N ASP A 175 3.99 -4.03 -16.26
CA ASP A 175 3.59 -3.19 -17.38
C ASP A 175 3.02 -1.84 -16.89
N SER A 176 2.87 -0.89 -17.81
CA SER A 176 2.46 0.48 -17.49
C SER A 176 1.09 0.55 -16.79
N LYS A 177 0.13 -0.32 -17.15
CA LYS A 177 -1.19 -0.34 -16.54
C LYS A 177 -1.11 -0.81 -15.08
N ASN A 178 -0.46 -1.95 -14.84
CA ASN A 178 -0.28 -2.46 -13.50
C ASN A 178 0.58 -1.51 -12.64
N THR A 179 1.60 -0.86 -13.23
CA THR A 179 2.40 0.19 -12.57
C THR A 179 1.52 1.29 -11.98
N LEU A 180 0.60 1.86 -12.78
CA LEU A 180 -0.31 2.91 -12.30
C LEU A 180 -1.24 2.40 -11.19
N GLU A 181 -1.79 1.19 -11.33
CA GLU A 181 -2.63 0.58 -10.30
C GLU A 181 -1.89 0.42 -8.97
N ILE A 182 -0.66 -0.12 -9.00
CA ILE A 182 0.18 -0.29 -7.80
C ILE A 182 0.54 1.05 -7.17
N MET A 183 0.94 2.04 -7.96
CA MET A 183 1.28 3.37 -7.45
C MET A 183 0.10 4.08 -6.82
N ASN A 184 -1.10 3.92 -7.38
CA ASN A 184 -2.34 4.44 -6.80
C ASN A 184 -2.65 3.80 -5.44
N ILE A 185 -2.47 2.47 -5.31
CA ILE A 185 -2.62 1.77 -4.03
C ILE A 185 -1.60 2.30 -3.02
N ILE A 186 -0.33 2.43 -3.40
CA ILE A 186 0.75 2.95 -2.54
C ILE A 186 0.44 4.39 -2.10
N LYS A 187 0.00 5.25 -3.02
CA LYS A 187 -0.41 6.63 -2.70
C LYS A 187 -1.60 6.67 -1.73
N SER A 188 -2.59 5.80 -1.91
CA SER A 188 -3.71 5.69 -0.97
C SER A 188 -3.24 5.29 0.44
N ILE A 189 -2.31 4.35 0.55
CA ILE A 189 -1.72 3.92 1.83
C ILE A 189 -0.97 5.08 2.49
N SER A 190 -0.26 5.90 1.71
CA SER A 190 0.55 7.02 2.23
C SER A 190 -0.27 8.14 2.88
N LYS A 191 -1.58 8.21 2.61
CA LYS A 191 -2.49 9.14 3.32
C LYS A 191 -2.63 8.81 4.81
N GLU A 192 -2.34 7.58 5.20
CA GLU A 192 -2.46 7.10 6.58
C GLU A 192 -1.13 6.72 7.23
N LYS A 193 -0.10 6.45 6.43
CA LYS A 193 1.18 5.87 6.85
C LYS A 193 2.35 6.57 6.18
N LEU A 194 3.54 6.46 6.79
CA LEU A 194 4.78 6.79 6.10
C LEU A 194 5.09 5.70 5.08
N VAL A 195 5.25 6.06 3.81
CA VAL A 195 5.72 5.17 2.76
C VAL A 195 7.04 5.70 2.22
N ILE A 196 8.09 4.88 2.30
CA ILE A 196 9.40 5.17 1.69
C ILE A 196 9.52 4.28 0.46
N LEU A 197 9.54 4.90 -0.70
CA LEU A 197 9.59 4.27 -2.01
C LEU A 197 10.97 4.44 -2.62
N VAL A 198 11.64 3.35 -2.96
CA VAL A 198 12.81 3.38 -3.86
C VAL A 198 12.33 3.17 -5.27
N THR A 199 12.75 4.03 -6.17
CA THR A 199 12.52 3.89 -7.61
C THR A 199 13.61 4.62 -8.41
N HIS A 200 13.83 4.20 -9.63
CA HIS A 200 14.62 4.92 -10.61
C HIS A 200 13.77 5.70 -11.62
N GLU A 201 12.45 5.55 -11.55
CA GLU A 201 11.48 6.20 -12.45
C GLU A 201 11.13 7.61 -11.96
N LYS A 202 11.82 8.63 -12.53
CA LYS A 202 11.64 10.05 -12.15
C LYS A 202 10.21 10.54 -12.36
N GLU A 203 9.54 10.10 -13.42
CA GLU A 203 8.17 10.53 -13.74
C GLU A 203 7.17 10.05 -12.68
N LEU A 204 7.25 8.79 -12.27
CA LEU A 204 6.42 8.24 -11.20
C LEU A 204 6.65 8.96 -9.87
N ALA A 205 7.92 9.22 -9.52
CA ALA A 205 8.22 9.93 -8.29
C ALA A 205 7.68 11.37 -8.32
N ASN A 206 7.87 12.09 -9.43
CA ASN A 206 7.35 13.46 -9.59
C ASN A 206 5.83 13.53 -9.54
N PHE A 207 5.15 12.49 -10.02
CA PHE A 207 3.69 12.46 -10.05
C PHE A 207 3.08 12.09 -8.71
N TYR A 208 3.64 11.09 -8.00
CA TYR A 208 3.02 10.49 -6.83
C TYR A 208 3.59 10.94 -5.48
N ALA A 209 4.92 11.21 -5.42
CA ALA A 209 5.58 11.46 -4.14
C ALA A 209 5.28 12.85 -3.59
N ASP A 210 5.17 12.93 -2.26
CA ASP A 210 5.03 14.21 -1.52
C ASP A 210 6.40 14.85 -1.30
N ARG A 211 7.46 14.04 -1.23
CA ARG A 211 8.85 14.46 -1.04
C ARG A 211 9.77 13.58 -1.88
N ILE A 212 10.76 14.18 -2.50
CA ILE A 212 11.73 13.50 -3.35
C ILE A 212 13.13 13.74 -2.82
N ILE A 213 13.83 12.66 -2.52
CA ILE A 213 15.21 12.66 -2.04
C ILE A 213 16.07 11.99 -3.14
N ASN A 214 17.01 12.75 -3.72
CA ASN A 214 17.93 12.21 -4.71
C ASN A 214 19.20 11.71 -4.04
N ILE A 215 19.60 10.50 -4.40
CA ILE A 215 20.81 9.81 -3.90
C ILE A 215 21.74 9.52 -5.07
N SER A 216 23.00 9.89 -4.94
CA SER A 216 24.09 9.54 -5.85
C SER A 216 25.32 9.17 -5.04
N ASP A 217 25.98 8.09 -5.41
CA ASP A 217 27.25 7.63 -4.80
C ASP A 217 27.17 7.58 -3.25
N GLY A 218 26.06 7.07 -2.73
CA GLY A 218 25.82 6.94 -1.29
C GLY A 218 25.47 8.24 -0.55
N LYS A 219 25.40 9.39 -1.25
CA LYS A 219 25.12 10.70 -0.67
C LYS A 219 23.73 11.22 -1.03
N VAL A 220 23.10 11.92 -0.11
CA VAL A 220 21.92 12.72 -0.39
C VAL A 220 22.32 13.98 -1.13
N ILE A 221 21.96 14.09 -2.39
CA ILE A 221 22.28 15.23 -3.26
C ILE A 221 21.21 16.33 -3.16
N SER A 222 19.97 15.94 -3.02
CA SER A 222 18.89 16.90 -2.80
C SER A 222 17.74 16.26 -2.05
N ASP A 223 16.99 17.09 -1.33
CA ASP A 223 15.83 16.75 -0.55
C ASP A 223 14.78 17.85 -0.72
N LYS A 224 13.68 17.55 -1.38
CA LYS A 224 12.69 18.54 -1.79
C LYS A 224 11.26 18.06 -1.55
N ILE A 225 10.42 18.96 -1.02
CA ILE A 225 8.97 18.77 -1.00
C ILE A 225 8.44 18.93 -2.42
N ASN A 226 7.65 17.97 -2.88
CA ASN A 226 7.03 18.01 -4.19
C ASN A 226 5.67 18.72 -4.10
N LYS A 227 5.58 19.89 -4.72
CA LYS A 227 4.36 20.70 -4.75
C LYS A 227 3.37 20.31 -5.86
N ASN A 228 3.79 19.44 -6.79
CA ASN A 228 3.00 19.01 -7.95
C ASN A 228 2.21 17.71 -7.71
N ASN A 229 2.12 17.30 -6.49
CA ASN A 229 1.44 16.09 -6.08
C ASN A 229 -0.09 16.26 -6.31
N LEU A 230 -0.67 15.33 -7.05
CA LEU A 230 -2.12 15.28 -7.31
C LEU A 230 -2.83 14.55 -6.17
N ASP A 231 -3.90 15.15 -5.67
CA ASP A 231 -4.81 14.48 -4.74
C ASP A 231 -5.70 13.52 -5.55
N LEU A 232 -5.20 12.27 -5.69
CA LEU A 232 -5.90 11.24 -6.45
C LEU A 232 -7.01 10.63 -5.60
N ASP A 233 -8.24 10.82 -6.02
CA ASP A 233 -9.39 10.08 -5.51
C ASP A 233 -9.45 8.73 -6.24
N TYR A 234 -8.65 7.77 -5.76
CA TYR A 234 -8.52 6.45 -6.39
C TYR A 234 -9.45 5.43 -5.73
N GLN A 235 -10.33 4.85 -6.54
CA GLN A 235 -11.10 3.65 -6.16
C GLN A 235 -10.27 2.42 -6.55
N MET A 236 -9.94 1.59 -5.56
CA MET A 236 -9.08 0.41 -5.74
C MET A 236 -9.75 -0.72 -6.54
N ASP A 237 -11.07 -0.77 -6.55
CA ASP A 237 -11.85 -1.73 -7.34
C ASP A 237 -12.84 -0.97 -8.22
N ASN A 238 -12.72 -1.17 -9.54
CA ASN A 238 -13.65 -0.60 -10.51
C ASN A 238 -14.99 -1.37 -10.55
N LYS A 239 -15.23 -2.28 -9.60
CA LYS A 239 -16.43 -3.11 -9.52
C LYS A 239 -17.36 -2.63 -8.43
N ILE A 240 -18.62 -2.49 -8.78
CA ILE A 240 -19.70 -2.21 -7.82
C ILE A 240 -20.48 -3.51 -7.63
N TYR A 241 -20.39 -4.08 -6.43
CA TYR A 241 -21.06 -5.34 -6.08
C TYR A 241 -22.47 -5.06 -5.59
N LEU A 242 -23.45 -5.28 -6.44
CA LEU A 242 -24.84 -4.89 -6.17
C LEU A 242 -25.47 -5.65 -4.99
N LYS A 243 -25.01 -6.87 -4.68
CA LYS A 243 -25.49 -7.63 -3.52
C LYS A 243 -25.00 -7.14 -2.16
N ASP A 244 -23.96 -6.30 -2.15
CA ASP A 244 -23.40 -5.73 -0.91
C ASP A 244 -24.10 -4.42 -0.52
N ILE A 245 -24.97 -3.92 -1.38
CA ILE A 245 -25.74 -2.70 -1.16
C ILE A 245 -27.08 -3.12 -0.56
N GLU A 246 -27.34 -2.75 0.69
CA GLU A 246 -28.45 -3.28 1.51
C GLU A 246 -29.85 -2.97 0.99
N LYS A 247 -30.03 -1.84 0.29
CA LYS A 247 -31.35 -1.43 -0.21
C LYS A 247 -31.44 -1.55 -1.71
N LYS A 248 -32.43 -2.32 -2.16
CA LYS A 248 -32.85 -2.38 -3.54
C LYS A 248 -34.30 -1.93 -3.66
N THR A 249 -34.53 -0.88 -4.43
CA THR A 249 -35.88 -0.42 -4.78
C THR A 249 -36.05 -0.51 -6.28
N ASN A 250 -37.12 -1.14 -6.73
CA ASN A 250 -37.47 -1.26 -8.14
C ASN A 250 -38.64 -0.33 -8.43
N PHE A 251 -38.51 0.43 -9.48
CA PHE A 251 -39.58 1.22 -10.05
C PHE A 251 -39.84 0.73 -11.47
N ASN A 252 -41.08 0.29 -11.72
CA ASN A 252 -41.48 -0.18 -13.06
C ASN A 252 -42.81 0.47 -13.41
N LYS A 253 -42.80 1.41 -14.34
CA LYS A 253 -44.00 2.10 -14.83
C LYS A 253 -43.75 2.60 -16.26
N ASN A 254 -44.76 2.45 -17.12
CA ASN A 254 -44.75 3.03 -18.49
C ASN A 254 -43.49 2.67 -19.29
N ASN A 255 -43.10 1.41 -19.39
CA ASN A 255 -41.91 0.92 -20.09
C ASN A 255 -40.57 1.41 -19.51
N LEU A 256 -40.57 2.04 -18.34
CA LEU A 256 -39.36 2.43 -17.64
C LEU A 256 -39.14 1.51 -16.46
N ASN A 257 -37.99 0.81 -16.44
CA ASN A 257 -37.58 -0.05 -15.35
C ASN A 257 -36.30 0.53 -14.70
N ILE A 258 -36.41 0.99 -13.45
CA ILE A 258 -35.27 1.53 -12.69
C ILE A 258 -35.02 0.65 -11.49
N ASN A 259 -33.79 0.15 -11.37
CA ASN A 259 -33.31 -0.51 -10.18
C ASN A 259 -32.38 0.45 -9.41
N CYS A 260 -32.80 0.84 -8.21
CA CYS A 260 -32.02 1.68 -7.33
C CYS A 260 -31.35 0.85 -6.25
N TYR A 261 -30.06 1.05 -6.05
CA TYR A 261 -29.27 0.42 -4.99
C TYR A 261 -28.59 1.52 -4.17
N GLY A 262 -28.65 1.47 -2.86
CA GLY A 262 -27.97 2.43 -1.98
C GLY A 262 -28.76 2.79 -0.75
N ASP A 263 -28.05 3.36 0.22
CA ASP A 263 -28.60 3.75 1.53
C ASP A 263 -28.91 5.25 1.65
N ASN A 264 -28.37 6.05 0.72
CA ASN A 264 -28.55 7.50 0.75
C ASN A 264 -29.83 7.90 0.01
N LYS A 265 -30.58 8.84 0.60
CA LYS A 265 -31.69 9.47 -0.09
C LYS A 265 -31.14 10.38 -1.20
N ILE A 266 -31.50 10.09 -2.42
CA ILE A 266 -31.12 10.87 -3.60
C ILE A 266 -32.41 11.34 -4.28
N ASP A 267 -32.52 12.63 -4.55
CA ASP A 267 -33.60 13.21 -5.32
C ASP A 267 -33.14 13.35 -6.78
N LEU A 268 -33.80 12.61 -7.67
CA LEU A 268 -33.49 12.57 -9.10
C LEU A 268 -34.72 12.92 -9.94
N ASP A 269 -34.60 13.91 -10.82
CA ASP A 269 -35.51 14.11 -11.92
C ASP A 269 -34.91 13.42 -13.17
N ILE A 270 -35.63 12.46 -13.72
CA ILE A 270 -35.23 11.77 -14.95
C ILE A 270 -36.22 12.11 -16.04
N VAL A 271 -35.75 12.70 -17.12
CA VAL A 271 -36.55 13.02 -18.32
C VAL A 271 -36.05 12.18 -19.49
N VAL A 272 -36.93 11.45 -20.12
CA VAL A 272 -36.65 10.70 -21.36
C VAL A 272 -37.29 11.43 -22.51
N LYS A 273 -36.49 11.91 -23.45
CA LYS A 273 -36.95 12.62 -24.65
C LYS A 273 -36.05 12.31 -25.84
N ASP A 274 -36.66 12.00 -26.99
CA ASP A 274 -35.95 11.76 -28.27
C ASP A 274 -34.78 10.74 -28.12
N ASN A 275 -35.03 9.60 -27.45
CA ASN A 275 -34.05 8.56 -27.11
C ASN A 275 -32.87 9.02 -26.22
N ASN A 276 -32.97 10.19 -25.61
CA ASN A 276 -31.98 10.69 -24.67
C ASN A 276 -32.54 10.67 -23.25
N ILE A 277 -31.67 10.43 -22.29
CA ILE A 277 -31.98 10.48 -20.85
C ILE A 277 -31.30 11.72 -20.25
N TYR A 278 -32.10 12.58 -19.67
CA TYR A 278 -31.65 13.77 -18.95
C TYR A 278 -31.84 13.52 -17.46
N ILE A 279 -30.79 13.75 -16.67
CA ILE A 279 -30.81 13.54 -15.20
C ILE A 279 -30.47 14.85 -14.51
N LYS A 280 -31.33 15.27 -13.58
CA LYS A 280 -31.09 16.42 -12.70
C LYS A 280 -31.11 15.96 -11.26
N SER A 281 -30.17 16.41 -10.44
CA SER A 281 -30.13 16.20 -8.99
C SER A 281 -29.51 17.41 -8.30
N ASN A 282 -30.01 17.71 -7.11
CA ASN A 282 -29.52 18.83 -6.29
C ASN A 282 -28.48 18.39 -5.23
N ASN A 283 -28.30 17.08 -5.01
CA ASN A 283 -27.48 16.53 -3.92
C ASN A 283 -26.42 15.51 -4.38
N LEU A 284 -26.19 15.37 -5.68
CA LEU A 284 -25.12 14.52 -6.23
C LEU A 284 -23.83 15.32 -6.46
N LYS A 285 -22.69 14.74 -6.09
CA LYS A 285 -21.37 15.31 -6.42
C LYS A 285 -21.03 15.09 -7.89
N GLN A 286 -21.39 13.93 -8.44
CA GLN A 286 -21.06 13.54 -9.80
C GLN A 286 -22.02 12.47 -10.31
N ILE A 287 -22.33 12.49 -11.59
CA ILE A 287 -23.02 11.41 -12.32
C ILE A 287 -21.97 10.70 -13.18
N LYS A 288 -21.86 9.39 -13.02
CA LYS A 288 -21.01 8.54 -13.86
C LYS A 288 -21.89 7.58 -14.65
N VAL A 289 -21.79 7.62 -15.95
CA VAL A 289 -22.46 6.65 -16.83
C VAL A 289 -21.53 5.45 -16.99
N VAL A 290 -22.09 4.26 -16.75
CA VAL A 290 -21.35 2.99 -16.87
C VAL A 290 -21.93 2.22 -18.07
N ASP A 291 -21.15 2.08 -19.11
CA ASP A 291 -21.45 1.35 -20.33
C ASP A 291 -20.42 0.22 -20.54
N ASN A 292 -20.52 -0.48 -21.67
CA ASN A 292 -19.61 -1.58 -21.99
C ASN A 292 -18.13 -1.16 -22.17
N ASN A 293 -17.86 0.13 -22.32
CA ASN A 293 -16.51 0.70 -22.48
C ASN A 293 -16.00 1.32 -21.18
N SER A 294 -16.82 1.35 -20.13
CA SER A 294 -16.47 1.94 -18.84
C SER A 294 -15.49 1.06 -18.09
N SER A 295 -14.57 1.70 -17.38
CA SER A 295 -13.69 0.99 -16.43
C SER A 295 -14.45 0.44 -15.20
N ILE A 296 -15.67 0.91 -14.93
CA ILE A 296 -16.52 0.50 -13.82
C ILE A 296 -17.46 -0.62 -14.29
N GLU A 297 -17.52 -1.72 -13.54
CA GLU A 297 -18.36 -2.88 -13.81
C GLU A 297 -19.37 -3.09 -12.66
N PHE A 298 -20.65 -3.31 -12.99
CA PHE A 298 -21.65 -3.76 -12.01
C PHE A 298 -21.61 -5.29 -11.91
N VAL A 299 -21.40 -5.80 -10.71
CA VAL A 299 -21.28 -7.24 -10.45
C VAL A 299 -22.42 -7.70 -9.54
N ASN A 300 -23.19 -8.69 -10.02
CA ASN A 300 -24.31 -9.28 -9.27
C ASN A 300 -23.87 -10.35 -8.26
N ASP A 301 -22.71 -10.20 -7.64
CA ASP A 301 -22.18 -11.14 -6.66
C ASP A 301 -22.06 -10.53 -5.27
N HIS A 302 -21.79 -11.33 -4.27
CA HIS A 302 -21.69 -10.89 -2.89
C HIS A 302 -20.24 -10.63 -2.48
N TYR A 303 -20.04 -9.49 -1.79
CA TYR A 303 -18.75 -9.09 -1.27
C TYR A 303 -18.94 -8.50 0.14
N LYS A 304 -18.40 -9.14 1.14
CA LYS A 304 -18.48 -8.62 2.52
C LYS A 304 -17.38 -7.61 2.79
N LYS A 305 -17.73 -6.33 2.75
CA LYS A 305 -16.82 -5.24 3.07
C LYS A 305 -16.51 -5.21 4.57
N ILE A 306 -15.23 -5.10 4.91
CA ILE A 306 -14.77 -4.95 6.28
C ILE A 306 -14.44 -3.48 6.50
N THR A 307 -15.08 -2.87 7.51
CA THR A 307 -14.86 -1.45 7.80
C THR A 307 -13.53 -1.22 8.52
N LYS A 308 -12.95 -0.03 8.32
CA LYS A 308 -11.71 0.41 8.95
C LYS A 308 -11.76 0.30 10.48
N ASP A 309 -12.92 0.59 11.07
CA ASP A 309 -13.13 0.52 12.53
C ASP A 309 -12.98 -0.89 13.08
N THR A 310 -13.32 -1.91 12.29
CA THR A 310 -13.19 -3.31 12.68
C THR A 310 -11.71 -3.73 12.83
N VAL A 311 -10.82 -3.17 11.99
CA VAL A 311 -9.38 -3.47 12.03
C VAL A 311 -8.66 -2.67 13.13
N ASN A 312 -9.05 -1.40 13.32
CA ASN A 312 -8.44 -0.52 14.32
C ASN A 312 -8.78 -0.90 15.77
N LYS A 313 -9.83 -1.70 15.98
CA LYS A 313 -10.27 -2.13 17.31
C LYS A 313 -9.30 -3.11 17.98
N TYR A 314 -8.46 -3.77 17.20
CA TYR A 314 -7.48 -4.71 17.67
C TYR A 314 -6.09 -4.06 17.66
N LYS A 315 -5.72 -3.38 18.76
CA LYS A 315 -4.31 -3.07 19.02
C LYS A 315 -3.60 -4.37 19.34
N PHE A 316 -2.43 -4.58 18.77
CA PHE A 316 -1.54 -5.67 19.19
C PHE A 316 -1.20 -5.48 20.66
N ASP A 317 -1.59 -6.43 21.48
CA ASP A 317 -1.21 -6.50 22.88
C ASP A 317 -0.04 -7.52 22.96
N PHE A 318 1.17 -6.98 22.96
CA PHE A 318 2.40 -7.79 22.93
C PHE A 318 2.70 -8.48 24.24
N ASP A 319 2.17 -7.95 25.37
CA ASP A 319 2.38 -8.54 26.68
C ASP A 319 1.69 -9.90 26.85
N LYS A 320 0.88 -10.31 25.87
CA LYS A 320 0.21 -11.62 25.82
C LYS A 320 0.89 -12.67 24.96
N ILE A 321 2.05 -12.34 24.33
CA ILE A 321 2.74 -13.23 23.38
C ILE A 321 4.03 -13.81 23.99
N ILE A 322 4.38 -13.45 25.22
CA ILE A 322 5.49 -14.05 25.98
C ILE A 322 4.97 -15.20 26.84
#